data_0de102dd5980c473e944dfb56bc53f9f
#
_entry.id   0de102dd5980c473e944dfb56bc53f9f
#
_cell.length_a   1.000
_cell.length_b   1.000
_cell.length_c   1.000
_cell.angle_alpha   90.00
_cell.angle_beta   90.00
_cell.angle_gamma   90.00
#
_symmetry.space_group_name_H-M   'P 1'
#
loop_
_entity.id
_entity.type
_entity.pdbx_description
1 polymer ?
#
loop_
_entity_poly.entity_id
_entity_poly.type
_entity_poly.pdbx_seq_one_letter_code
_entity_poly.pdbx_strand_id
1 'polypeptide(L)'
;PSTHSALLARIGSTLEARGIPYMVIGGHAAILYGEPRLTRDIDITLGVGPDRLGELLEIVRMAGLVPAPGAQELALRNYVLPCSDAATGIDVDLILSVSAYEQEALARARTVALGSAGVRFASVDDVLIHKIVAGRPRDIEDARAILAKTPSLDRPYLLRWLQEFERTLSSPLVRRFRELEAEVHPEA
;
A
#
# COMPACT_ATOMS: atom_id res chain seq x y z
N PRO A 1 7.36 -1.99 -20.47
CA PRO A 1 6.63 -1.80 -19.21
C PRO A 1 5.13 -1.95 -19.45
N SER A 2 4.42 -2.62 -18.53
CA SER A 2 2.96 -2.66 -18.58
C SER A 2 2.37 -1.26 -18.38
N THR A 3 1.12 -1.05 -18.78
CA THR A 3 0.40 0.22 -18.59
C THR A 3 0.43 0.66 -17.09
N HIS A 4 0.23 -0.28 -16.16
CA HIS A 4 0.33 -0.03 -14.73
C HIS A 4 1.74 0.39 -14.30
N SER A 5 2.79 -0.27 -14.81
CA SER A 5 4.18 0.10 -14.48
C SER A 5 4.52 1.51 -14.96
N ALA A 6 4.06 1.91 -16.16
CA ALA A 6 4.26 3.25 -16.67
C ALA A 6 3.51 4.32 -15.83
N LEU A 7 2.28 4.00 -15.40
CA LEU A 7 1.48 4.85 -14.55
C LEU A 7 2.11 5.01 -13.15
N LEU A 8 2.54 3.92 -12.52
CA LEU A 8 3.25 3.94 -11.23
C LEU A 8 4.53 4.79 -11.30
N ALA A 9 5.33 4.62 -12.38
CA ALA A 9 6.54 5.40 -12.59
C ALA A 9 6.24 6.90 -12.71
N ARG A 10 5.20 7.29 -13.46
CA ARG A 10 4.79 8.68 -13.61
C ARG A 10 4.31 9.30 -12.31
N ILE A 11 3.44 8.60 -11.57
CA ILE A 11 2.94 9.06 -10.27
C ILE A 11 4.11 9.20 -9.29
N GLY A 12 4.96 8.18 -9.16
CA GLY A 12 6.11 8.17 -8.27
C GLY A 12 7.06 9.34 -8.54
N SER A 13 7.44 9.54 -9.81
CA SER A 13 8.32 10.65 -10.19
C SER A 13 7.70 12.03 -9.89
N THR A 14 6.38 12.17 -10.05
CA THR A 14 5.68 13.44 -9.74
C THR A 14 5.68 13.69 -8.22
N LEU A 15 5.44 12.67 -7.40
CA LEU A 15 5.46 12.78 -5.94
C LEU A 15 6.87 13.10 -5.43
N GLU A 16 7.90 12.43 -5.96
CA GLU A 16 9.31 12.66 -5.60
C GLU A 16 9.75 14.09 -5.96
N ALA A 17 9.39 14.58 -7.14
CA ALA A 17 9.70 15.95 -7.56
C ALA A 17 9.09 17.03 -6.64
N ARG A 18 8.03 16.68 -5.91
CA ARG A 18 7.35 17.55 -4.92
C ARG A 18 7.74 17.23 -3.47
N GLY A 19 8.67 16.31 -3.25
CA GLY A 19 9.12 15.93 -1.92
C GLY A 19 8.03 15.26 -1.08
N ILE A 20 7.04 14.62 -1.70
CA ILE A 20 5.98 13.88 -1.01
C ILE A 20 6.45 12.44 -0.79
N PRO A 21 6.66 12.00 0.46
CA PRO A 21 6.93 10.59 0.75
C PRO A 21 5.72 9.76 0.33
N TYR A 22 5.97 8.58 -0.26
CA TYR A 22 4.91 7.67 -0.68
C TYR A 22 5.36 6.23 -0.65
N MET A 23 4.40 5.31 -0.65
CA MET A 23 4.63 3.90 -0.90
C MET A 23 3.43 3.28 -1.64
N VAL A 24 3.71 2.45 -2.64
CA VAL A 24 2.71 1.60 -3.29
C VAL A 24 2.37 0.46 -2.34
N ILE A 25 1.08 0.22 -2.15
CA ILE A 25 0.53 -0.83 -1.29
C ILE A 25 -0.41 -1.75 -2.08
N GLY A 26 -1.32 -2.42 -1.42
CA GLY A 26 -2.42 -3.17 -2.03
C GLY A 26 -2.00 -4.31 -2.93
N GLY A 27 -2.68 -4.46 -4.07
CA GLY A 27 -2.48 -5.55 -5.01
C GLY A 27 -1.11 -5.55 -5.67
N HIS A 28 -0.62 -4.39 -6.08
CA HIS A 28 0.69 -4.27 -6.74
C HIS A 28 1.87 -4.61 -5.81
N ALA A 29 1.79 -4.22 -4.53
CA ALA A 29 2.79 -4.59 -3.54
C ALA A 29 2.73 -6.09 -3.19
N ALA A 30 1.52 -6.68 -3.13
CA ALA A 30 1.36 -8.11 -2.89
C ALA A 30 1.98 -8.96 -4.01
N ILE A 31 1.81 -8.56 -5.28
CA ILE A 31 2.41 -9.24 -6.44
C ILE A 31 3.95 -9.19 -6.40
N LEU A 32 4.52 -8.11 -5.88
CA LEU A 32 5.96 -7.95 -5.78
C LEU A 32 6.62 -9.03 -4.90
N TYR A 33 5.94 -9.42 -3.82
CA TYR A 33 6.47 -10.35 -2.82
C TYR A 33 5.85 -11.75 -2.86
N GLY A 34 4.66 -11.89 -3.45
CA GLY A 34 3.89 -13.12 -3.51
C GLY A 34 3.79 -13.72 -4.91
N GLU A 35 2.58 -14.13 -5.29
CA GLU A 35 2.29 -14.72 -6.58
C GLU A 35 1.76 -13.69 -7.59
N PRO A 36 2.13 -13.82 -8.87
CA PRO A 36 1.54 -13.02 -9.94
C PRO A 36 0.02 -13.22 -10.01
N ARG A 37 -0.71 -12.14 -10.02
CA ARG A 37 -2.17 -12.13 -10.19
C ARG A 37 -2.66 -10.84 -10.85
N LEU A 38 -3.90 -10.84 -11.31
CA LEU A 38 -4.51 -9.61 -11.83
C LEU A 38 -4.86 -8.67 -10.68
N THR A 39 -4.47 -7.41 -10.84
CA THR A 39 -4.94 -6.27 -10.05
C THR A 39 -5.36 -5.16 -10.99
N ARG A 40 -6.43 -4.44 -10.67
CA ARG A 40 -7.03 -3.43 -11.57
C ARG A 40 -6.72 -2.02 -11.11
N ASP A 41 -6.61 -1.83 -9.83
CA ASP A 41 -6.47 -0.59 -9.09
C ASP A 41 -5.03 -0.41 -8.59
N ILE A 42 -4.65 0.81 -8.37
CA ILE A 42 -3.37 1.20 -7.77
C ILE A 42 -3.67 1.87 -6.44
N ASP A 43 -3.09 1.34 -5.37
CA ASP A 43 -3.19 1.90 -4.02
C ASP A 43 -1.85 2.52 -3.61
N ILE A 44 -1.84 3.78 -3.19
CA ILE A 44 -0.63 4.51 -2.77
C ILE A 44 -0.89 5.24 -1.46
N THR A 45 -0.11 4.92 -0.43
CA THR A 45 -0.09 5.71 0.80
C THR A 45 0.87 6.89 0.63
N LEU A 46 0.42 8.07 1.02
CA LEU A 46 1.16 9.33 0.95
C LEU A 46 1.57 9.81 2.34
N GLY A 47 2.78 10.34 2.48
CA GLY A 47 3.28 10.92 3.73
C GLY A 47 2.76 12.33 4.02
N VAL A 48 1.50 12.58 3.70
CA VAL A 48 0.80 13.86 3.95
C VAL A 48 -0.60 13.61 4.47
N GLY A 49 -1.06 14.49 5.34
CA GLY A 49 -2.41 14.46 5.89
C GLY A 49 -3.40 15.31 5.08
N PRO A 50 -4.66 15.35 5.50
CA PRO A 50 -5.73 16.11 4.85
C PRO A 50 -5.53 17.64 4.89
N ASP A 51 -4.68 18.13 5.77
CA ASP A 51 -4.28 19.54 5.84
C ASP A 51 -3.56 20.02 4.58
N ARG A 52 -2.93 19.11 3.81
CA ARG A 52 -2.26 19.40 2.53
C ARG A 52 -3.08 19.01 1.31
N LEU A 53 -4.39 18.78 1.44
CA LEU A 53 -5.25 18.33 0.34
C LEU A 53 -5.22 19.27 -0.88
N GLY A 54 -5.16 20.59 -0.67
CA GLY A 54 -5.07 21.55 -1.77
C GLY A 54 -3.83 21.36 -2.64
N GLU A 55 -2.68 21.20 -2.02
CA GLU A 55 -1.41 20.89 -2.71
C GLU A 55 -1.48 19.52 -3.42
N LEU A 56 -2.05 18.53 -2.75
CA LEU A 56 -2.19 17.19 -3.32
C LEU A 56 -3.05 17.20 -4.59
N LEU A 57 -4.11 17.99 -4.65
CA LEU A 57 -4.94 18.12 -5.85
C LEU A 57 -4.18 18.72 -7.04
N GLU A 58 -3.23 19.61 -6.80
CA GLU A 58 -2.35 20.12 -7.86
C GLU A 58 -1.41 19.02 -8.36
N ILE A 59 -0.79 18.28 -7.44
CA ILE A 59 0.09 17.14 -7.75
C ILE A 59 -0.65 16.07 -8.56
N VAL A 60 -1.87 15.73 -8.16
CA VAL A 60 -2.76 14.77 -8.84
C VAL A 60 -2.96 15.17 -10.30
N ARG A 61 -3.29 16.45 -10.56
CA ARG A 61 -3.45 16.97 -11.95
C ARG A 61 -2.14 16.90 -12.74
N MET A 62 -1.02 17.23 -12.11
CA MET A 62 0.31 17.15 -12.75
C MET A 62 0.69 15.70 -13.11
N ALA A 63 0.27 14.74 -12.28
CA ALA A 63 0.44 13.31 -12.55
C ALA A 63 -0.54 12.79 -13.62
N GLY A 64 -1.41 13.63 -14.19
CA GLY A 64 -2.41 13.23 -15.18
C GLY A 64 -3.57 12.42 -14.59
N LEU A 65 -3.81 12.55 -13.29
CA LEU A 65 -4.92 11.91 -12.59
C LEU A 65 -6.12 12.88 -12.50
N VAL A 66 -7.31 12.31 -12.50
CA VAL A 66 -8.59 13.02 -12.34
C VAL A 66 -9.25 12.53 -11.06
N PRO A 67 -9.48 13.40 -10.06
CA PRO A 67 -10.23 13.03 -8.87
C PRO A 67 -11.66 12.62 -9.23
N ALA A 68 -12.16 11.58 -8.58
CA ALA A 68 -13.54 11.14 -8.73
C ALA A 68 -14.52 12.21 -8.19
N PRO A 69 -15.79 12.23 -8.63
CA PRO A 69 -16.81 13.07 -8.04
C PRO A 69 -16.92 12.86 -6.52
N GLY A 70 -16.86 13.93 -5.73
CA GLY A 70 -16.88 13.86 -4.26
C GLY A 70 -15.58 13.40 -3.60
N ALA A 71 -14.49 13.22 -4.37
CA ALA A 71 -13.20 12.73 -3.86
C ALA A 71 -12.62 13.58 -2.72
N GLN A 72 -12.81 14.90 -2.76
CA GLN A 72 -12.32 15.79 -1.70
C GLN A 72 -13.03 15.55 -0.37
N GLU A 73 -14.35 15.35 -0.39
CA GLU A 73 -15.12 15.03 0.82
C GLU A 73 -14.70 13.67 1.38
N LEU A 74 -14.47 12.68 0.52
CA LEU A 74 -13.97 11.36 0.92
C LEU A 74 -12.57 11.47 1.54
N ALA A 75 -11.68 12.27 0.96
CA ALA A 75 -10.34 12.50 1.49
C ALA A 75 -10.37 13.11 2.91
N LEU A 76 -11.30 14.01 3.17
CA LEU A 76 -11.47 14.62 4.49
C LEU A 76 -12.13 13.69 5.52
N ARG A 77 -13.01 12.79 5.07
CA ARG A 77 -13.76 11.88 5.96
C ARG A 77 -13.06 10.55 6.20
N ASN A 78 -12.52 9.95 5.14
CA ASN A 78 -12.02 8.58 5.13
C ASN A 78 -10.53 8.51 4.81
N TYR A 79 -9.86 9.67 4.63
CA TYR A 79 -8.44 9.77 4.29
C TYR A 79 -8.05 9.08 2.97
N VAL A 80 -9.00 8.90 2.05
CA VAL A 80 -8.77 8.34 0.71
C VAL A 80 -9.23 9.34 -0.34
N LEU A 81 -8.34 9.68 -1.27
CA LEU A 81 -8.61 10.49 -2.45
C LEU A 81 -8.68 9.57 -3.67
N PRO A 82 -9.87 9.12 -4.06
CA PRO A 82 -10.04 8.29 -5.25
C PRO A 82 -9.85 9.12 -6.51
N CYS A 83 -9.04 8.60 -7.42
CA CYS A 83 -8.71 9.19 -8.71
C CYS A 83 -8.79 8.14 -9.82
N SER A 84 -8.76 8.58 -11.06
CA SER A 84 -8.48 7.73 -12.21
C SER A 84 -7.43 8.35 -13.12
N ASP A 85 -6.67 7.51 -13.81
CA ASP A 85 -5.74 8.00 -14.82
C ASP A 85 -6.51 8.50 -16.06
N ALA A 86 -6.30 9.74 -16.45
CA ALA A 86 -7.00 10.37 -17.57
C ALA A 86 -6.80 9.65 -18.92
N ALA A 87 -5.65 8.98 -19.10
CA ALA A 87 -5.30 8.33 -20.34
C ALA A 87 -5.81 6.88 -20.46
N THR A 88 -5.85 6.15 -19.35
CA THR A 88 -6.13 4.70 -19.33
C THR A 88 -7.41 4.33 -18.59
N GLY A 89 -7.93 5.23 -17.77
CA GLY A 89 -9.07 4.97 -16.89
C GLY A 89 -8.75 4.05 -15.70
N ILE A 90 -7.47 3.76 -15.44
CA ILE A 90 -7.07 2.95 -14.29
C ILE A 90 -7.38 3.71 -13.01
N ASP A 91 -8.06 3.05 -12.07
CA ASP A 91 -8.37 3.62 -10.77
C ASP A 91 -7.11 3.70 -9.90
N VAL A 92 -6.98 4.82 -9.17
CA VAL A 92 -5.86 5.12 -8.28
C VAL A 92 -6.38 5.68 -6.97
N ASP A 93 -6.22 4.94 -5.89
CA ASP A 93 -6.55 5.39 -4.54
C ASP A 93 -5.31 5.95 -3.86
N LEU A 94 -5.37 7.26 -3.52
CA LEU A 94 -4.34 7.94 -2.76
C LEU A 94 -4.78 8.02 -1.30
N ILE A 95 -4.07 7.30 -0.43
CA ILE A 95 -4.37 7.20 1.00
C ILE A 95 -3.52 8.23 1.76
N LEU A 96 -4.17 9.13 2.49
CA LEU A 96 -3.52 10.14 3.31
C LEU A 96 -3.07 9.52 4.62
N SER A 97 -1.81 9.72 5.01
CA SER A 97 -1.30 9.16 6.24
C SER A 97 -1.61 10.05 7.44
N VAL A 98 -2.18 9.46 8.49
CA VAL A 98 -2.59 10.15 9.71
C VAL A 98 -2.11 9.44 10.98
N SER A 99 -1.51 8.26 10.84
CA SER A 99 -1.10 7.42 11.98
C SER A 99 0.42 7.28 12.10
N ALA A 100 0.89 6.95 13.30
CA ALA A 100 2.29 6.64 13.56
C ALA A 100 2.75 5.39 12.77
N TYR A 101 1.85 4.43 12.55
CA TYR A 101 2.12 3.24 11.73
C TYR A 101 2.51 3.64 10.30
N GLU A 102 1.70 4.44 9.65
CA GLU A 102 1.93 4.84 8.25
C GLU A 102 3.23 5.62 8.09
N GLN A 103 3.58 6.47 9.07
CA GLN A 103 4.85 7.20 9.07
C GLN A 103 6.05 6.24 9.16
N GLU A 104 5.97 5.23 10.02
CA GLU A 104 7.03 4.22 10.14
C GLU A 104 7.11 3.34 8.89
N ALA A 105 5.97 2.90 8.34
CA ALA A 105 5.90 2.11 7.12
C ALA A 105 6.47 2.86 5.91
N LEU A 106 6.16 4.16 5.76
CA LEU A 106 6.73 5.02 4.72
C LEU A 106 8.26 5.13 4.81
N ALA A 107 8.81 5.21 6.04
CA ALA A 107 10.26 5.22 6.23
C ALA A 107 10.91 3.89 5.84
N ARG A 108 10.19 2.76 5.97
CA ARG A 108 10.64 1.40 5.60
C ARG A 108 10.43 1.07 4.12
N ALA A 109 9.74 1.91 3.36
CA ALA A 109 9.44 1.68 1.94
C ALA A 109 10.72 1.47 1.12
N ARG A 110 10.66 0.52 0.18
CA ARG A 110 11.80 0.12 -0.66
C ARG A 110 11.61 0.60 -2.10
N THR A 111 12.68 1.05 -2.71
CA THR A 111 12.67 1.43 -4.12
C THR A 111 12.82 0.20 -5.00
N VAL A 112 11.91 0.05 -5.95
CA VAL A 112 11.91 -1.01 -6.97
C VAL A 112 12.02 -0.38 -8.35
N ALA A 113 12.90 -0.91 -9.19
CA ALA A 113 13.06 -0.42 -10.56
C ALA A 113 11.88 -0.87 -11.44
N LEU A 114 11.13 0.08 -11.98
CA LEU A 114 10.12 -0.14 -13.02
C LEU A 114 10.56 0.54 -14.31
N GLY A 115 11.24 -0.20 -15.18
CA GLY A 115 11.95 0.37 -16.33
C GLY A 115 13.12 1.22 -15.86
N SER A 116 13.15 2.50 -16.27
CA SER A 116 14.17 3.48 -15.86
C SER A 116 13.82 4.25 -14.58
N ALA A 117 12.62 4.09 -14.05
CA ALA A 117 12.18 4.80 -12.85
C ALA A 117 12.28 3.93 -11.60
N GLY A 118 12.70 4.53 -10.47
CA GLY A 118 12.55 3.95 -9.14
C GLY A 118 11.15 4.25 -8.61
N VAL A 119 10.46 3.26 -8.09
CA VAL A 119 9.14 3.44 -7.46
C VAL A 119 9.20 2.86 -6.05
N ARG A 120 8.66 3.59 -5.09
CA ARG A 120 8.69 3.16 -3.69
C ARG A 120 7.51 2.24 -3.39
N PHE A 121 7.81 1.05 -2.89
CA PHE A 121 6.82 0.06 -2.44
C PHE A 121 6.92 -0.14 -0.93
N ALA A 122 5.81 -0.46 -0.30
CA ALA A 122 5.78 -0.89 1.09
C ALA A 122 6.74 -2.08 1.29
N SER A 123 7.34 -2.18 2.48
CA SER A 123 8.15 -3.35 2.83
C SER A 123 7.30 -4.62 2.85
N VAL A 124 7.92 -5.77 2.74
CA VAL A 124 7.19 -7.05 2.80
C VAL A 124 6.44 -7.21 4.12
N ASP A 125 7.02 -6.73 5.22
CA ASP A 125 6.38 -6.77 6.54
C ASP A 125 5.12 -5.90 6.56
N ASP A 126 5.17 -4.69 5.97
CA ASP A 126 4.02 -3.79 5.91
C ASP A 126 2.93 -4.32 4.98
N VAL A 127 3.30 -4.95 3.86
CA VAL A 127 2.31 -5.62 2.99
C VAL A 127 1.61 -6.75 3.74
N LEU A 128 2.33 -7.56 4.52
CA LEU A 128 1.74 -8.60 5.35
C LEU A 128 0.80 -8.02 6.41
N ILE A 129 1.20 -6.96 7.11
CA ILE A 129 0.34 -6.28 8.09
C ILE A 129 -0.96 -5.84 7.42
N HIS A 130 -0.90 -5.15 6.27
CA HIS A 130 -2.08 -4.70 5.54
C HIS A 130 -2.99 -5.86 5.16
N LYS A 131 -2.44 -6.98 4.68
CA LYS A 131 -3.19 -8.17 4.27
C LYS A 131 -3.86 -8.86 5.45
N ILE A 132 -3.16 -8.99 6.56
CA ILE A 132 -3.69 -9.61 7.79
C ILE A 132 -4.79 -8.75 8.41
N VAL A 133 -4.61 -7.43 8.43
CA VAL A 133 -5.60 -6.47 8.95
C VAL A 133 -6.85 -6.47 8.07
N ALA A 134 -6.72 -6.39 6.75
CA ALA A 134 -7.86 -6.43 5.83
C ALA A 134 -8.63 -7.75 5.90
N GLY A 135 -7.94 -8.88 5.95
CA GLY A 135 -8.46 -10.21 6.27
C GLY A 135 -9.52 -10.77 5.32
N ARG A 136 -9.70 -10.18 4.14
CA ARG A 136 -10.59 -10.72 3.11
C ARG A 136 -10.01 -12.02 2.55
N PRO A 137 -10.80 -12.94 1.99
CA PRO A 137 -10.29 -14.22 1.47
C PRO A 137 -9.05 -14.05 0.56
N ARG A 138 -9.09 -13.09 -0.35
CA ARG A 138 -7.97 -12.79 -1.25
C ARG A 138 -6.74 -12.21 -0.54
N ASP A 139 -6.94 -11.43 0.53
CA ASP A 139 -5.82 -10.90 1.32
C ASP A 139 -5.11 -12.02 2.08
N ILE A 140 -5.86 -13.01 2.54
CA ILE A 140 -5.31 -14.20 3.20
C ILE A 140 -4.51 -15.07 2.20
N GLU A 141 -5.00 -15.23 0.98
CA GLU A 141 -4.27 -15.91 -0.09
C GLU A 141 -2.96 -15.19 -0.43
N ASP A 142 -3.00 -13.87 -0.58
CA ASP A 142 -1.80 -13.03 -0.78
C ASP A 142 -0.82 -13.20 0.38
N ALA A 143 -1.30 -13.17 1.63
CA ALA A 143 -0.45 -13.33 2.82
C ALA A 143 0.24 -14.70 2.85
N ARG A 144 -0.46 -15.80 2.53
CA ARG A 144 0.14 -17.13 2.40
C ARG A 144 1.25 -17.17 1.36
N ALA A 145 0.97 -16.63 0.18
CA ALA A 145 1.94 -16.61 -0.92
C ALA A 145 3.20 -15.81 -0.56
N ILE A 146 3.04 -14.69 0.14
CA ILE A 146 4.15 -13.86 0.62
C ILE A 146 4.96 -14.61 1.68
N LEU A 147 4.30 -15.21 2.69
CA LEU A 147 4.96 -15.99 3.74
C LEU A 147 5.78 -17.15 3.16
N ALA A 148 5.23 -17.87 2.17
CA ALA A 148 5.92 -18.99 1.53
C ALA A 148 7.22 -18.57 0.81
N LYS A 149 7.29 -17.34 0.33
CA LYS A 149 8.44 -16.81 -0.45
C LYS A 149 9.41 -15.96 0.37
N THR A 150 9.04 -15.60 1.59
CA THR A 150 9.82 -14.67 2.41
C THR A 150 10.37 -15.36 3.66
N PRO A 151 11.59 -15.90 3.61
CA PRO A 151 12.17 -16.63 4.75
C PRO A 151 12.57 -15.71 5.91
N SER A 152 12.79 -14.42 5.64
CA SER A 152 13.25 -13.46 6.64
C SER A 152 12.26 -12.30 6.76
N LEU A 153 11.54 -12.26 7.89
CA LEU A 153 10.61 -11.21 8.28
C LEU A 153 11.07 -10.54 9.57
N ASP A 154 10.76 -9.26 9.72
CA ASP A 154 10.90 -8.53 10.97
C ASP A 154 9.71 -8.88 11.90
N ARG A 155 9.75 -10.10 12.49
CA ARG A 155 8.66 -10.57 13.37
C ARG A 155 8.39 -9.67 14.56
N PRO A 156 9.40 -9.08 15.25
CA PRO A 156 9.13 -8.10 16.31
C PRO A 156 8.32 -6.91 15.83
N TYR A 157 8.64 -6.36 14.66
CA TYR A 157 7.91 -5.27 14.03
C TYR A 157 6.47 -5.67 13.68
N LEU A 158 6.30 -6.80 12.98
CA LEU A 158 5.00 -7.36 12.61
C LEU A 158 4.09 -7.55 13.82
N LEU A 159 4.58 -8.25 14.86
CA LEU A 159 3.79 -8.56 16.04
C LEU A 159 3.42 -7.31 16.82
N ARG A 160 4.32 -6.32 16.94
CA ARG A 160 4.04 -5.06 17.61
C ARG A 160 2.86 -4.33 16.95
N TRP A 161 2.88 -4.16 15.62
CA TRP A 161 1.82 -3.46 14.91
C TRP A 161 0.52 -4.24 14.84
N LEU A 162 0.58 -5.56 14.66
CA LEU A 162 -0.63 -6.39 14.72
C LEU A 162 -1.30 -6.32 16.10
N GLN A 163 -0.54 -6.32 17.20
CA GLN A 163 -1.08 -6.13 18.56
C GLN A 163 -1.72 -4.75 18.74
N GLU A 164 -1.09 -3.69 18.19
CA GLU A 164 -1.63 -2.34 18.26
C GLU A 164 -2.96 -2.23 17.50
N PHE A 165 -3.05 -2.81 16.31
CA PHE A 165 -4.28 -2.88 15.55
C PHE A 165 -5.36 -3.77 16.20
N GLU A 166 -4.98 -4.87 16.87
CA GLU A 166 -5.94 -5.69 17.64
C GLU A 166 -6.69 -4.87 18.70
N ARG A 167 -5.99 -3.97 19.39
CA ARG A 167 -6.60 -3.12 20.45
C ARG A 167 -7.66 -2.20 19.88
N THR A 168 -7.45 -1.72 18.63
CA THR A 168 -8.36 -0.76 17.99
C THR A 168 -9.50 -1.44 17.25
N LEU A 169 -9.21 -2.57 16.57
CA LEU A 169 -10.14 -3.23 15.64
C LEU A 169 -10.92 -4.39 16.28
N SER A 170 -10.58 -4.79 17.52
CA SER A 170 -11.17 -5.95 18.22
C SER A 170 -11.18 -7.22 17.36
N SER A 171 -10.10 -7.46 16.59
CA SER A 171 -9.93 -8.58 15.68
C SER A 171 -8.66 -9.37 16.03
N PRO A 172 -8.68 -10.71 16.06
CA PRO A 172 -7.55 -11.53 16.53
C PRO A 172 -6.42 -11.62 15.49
N LEU A 173 -5.74 -10.50 15.21
CA LEU A 173 -4.77 -10.37 14.11
C LEU A 173 -3.48 -11.16 14.36
N VAL A 174 -2.97 -11.16 15.59
CA VAL A 174 -1.78 -11.92 15.97
C VAL A 174 -2.03 -13.43 15.84
N ARG A 175 -3.21 -13.89 16.27
CA ARG A 175 -3.60 -15.29 16.09
C ARG A 175 -3.68 -15.65 14.61
N ARG A 176 -4.34 -14.82 13.80
CA ARG A 176 -4.43 -14.99 12.35
C ARG A 176 -3.05 -15.10 11.70
N PHE A 177 -2.11 -14.23 12.07
CA PHE A 177 -0.75 -14.30 11.56
C PHE A 177 -0.06 -15.63 11.92
N ARG A 178 -0.13 -16.04 13.19
CA ARG A 178 0.50 -17.28 13.65
C ARG A 178 -0.10 -18.54 13.01
N GLU A 179 -1.40 -18.57 12.81
CA GLU A 179 -2.09 -19.65 12.10
C GLU A 179 -1.60 -19.77 10.65
N LEU A 180 -1.52 -18.63 9.93
CA LEU A 180 -0.98 -18.58 8.57
C LEU A 180 0.49 -19.01 8.50
N GLU A 181 1.31 -18.54 9.44
CA GLU A 181 2.73 -18.91 9.51
C GLU A 181 2.91 -20.42 9.75
N ALA A 182 2.13 -21.01 10.65
CA ALA A 182 2.14 -22.46 10.91
C ALA A 182 1.61 -23.28 9.73
N GLU A 183 0.61 -22.79 8.98
CA GLU A 183 0.14 -23.44 7.75
C GLU A 183 1.22 -23.50 6.67
N VAL A 184 2.01 -22.44 6.53
CA VAL A 184 3.05 -22.33 5.49
C VAL A 184 4.35 -23.00 5.90
N HIS A 185 4.69 -22.97 7.18
CA HIS A 185 5.93 -23.51 7.74
C HIS A 185 5.63 -24.48 8.90
N PRO A 186 5.08 -25.68 8.64
CA PRO A 186 4.63 -26.60 9.69
C PRO A 186 5.76 -27.19 10.54
N GLU A 187 7.03 -27.01 10.12
CA GLU A 187 8.22 -27.54 10.81
C GLU A 187 9.07 -26.44 11.49
N ALA A 188 8.58 -25.22 11.58
CA ALA A 188 9.35 -24.11 12.15
C ALA A 188 9.12 -23.93 13.67
#